data_c27d3aaa0783c43259401809675f7bb3
#
_entry.id   c27d3aaa0783c43259401809675f7bb3
#
_cell.length_a   1.000
_cell.length_b   1.000
_cell.length_c   1.000
_cell.angle_alpha   90.00
_cell.angle_beta   90.00
_cell.angle_gamma   90.00
#
_symmetry.space_group_name_H-M   'P 1'
#
loop_
_entity.id
_entity.type
_entity.pdbx_description
1 polymer ?
#
loop_
_entity_poly.entity_id
_entity_poly.type
_entity_poly.pdbx_seq_one_letter_code
_entity_poly.pdbx_strand_id
1 'polypeptide(L)'
;MNGVRILLVDDEAQVVDLLKRYLERMGYQVDACLHPDQAVELFTADPSAYALVLTDLTLPGMKGDQMIAKMREQDPKLRAIVASGYPYQPQGKRTGFLQKPFLPKMLAELIEKMLKI
;
A
#
# COMPACT_ATOMS: atom_id res chain seq x y z
N MET A 1 7.99 -0.02 -15.68
CA MET A 1 7.88 -0.95 -14.56
C MET A 1 6.83 -1.99 -14.79
N ASN A 2 6.97 -2.63 -15.90
CA ASN A 2 6.01 -3.63 -16.30
C ASN A 2 6.03 -4.80 -15.34
N GLY A 3 4.85 -5.28 -14.99
CA GLY A 3 4.71 -6.42 -14.13
C GLY A 3 4.70 -6.12 -12.64
N VAL A 4 4.91 -4.87 -12.24
CA VAL A 4 4.83 -4.50 -10.82
C VAL A 4 3.39 -4.08 -10.51
N ARG A 5 2.73 -4.82 -9.64
CA ARG A 5 1.36 -4.54 -9.24
C ARG A 5 1.33 -4.11 -7.79
N ILE A 6 0.62 -3.01 -7.54
CA ILE A 6 0.47 -2.41 -6.22
C ILE A 6 -0.99 -2.54 -5.79
N LEU A 7 -1.20 -2.95 -4.55
CA LEU A 7 -2.52 -2.94 -3.93
C LEU A 7 -2.65 -1.66 -3.12
N LEU A 8 -3.59 -0.81 -3.49
CA LEU A 8 -3.79 0.50 -2.88
C LEU A 8 -5.07 0.49 -2.04
N VAL A 9 -4.96 0.86 -0.78
CA VAL A 9 -6.11 0.83 0.14
C VAL A 9 -6.22 2.16 0.87
N ASP A 10 -7.35 2.84 0.68
CA ASP A 10 -7.66 4.09 1.37
C ASP A 10 -9.18 4.26 1.31
N ASP A 11 -9.78 4.77 2.38
CA ASP A 11 -11.23 4.90 2.43
C ASP A 11 -11.76 6.18 1.77
N GLU A 12 -10.87 7.07 1.35
CA GLU A 12 -11.26 8.28 0.64
C GLU A 12 -11.16 8.06 -0.88
N ALA A 13 -12.32 7.98 -1.53
CA ALA A 13 -12.39 7.67 -2.97
C ALA A 13 -11.58 8.64 -3.83
N GLN A 14 -11.59 9.92 -3.47
CA GLN A 14 -10.85 10.94 -4.24
C GLN A 14 -9.35 10.72 -4.14
N VAL A 15 -8.86 10.37 -2.97
CA VAL A 15 -7.44 10.07 -2.75
C VAL A 15 -7.03 8.84 -3.54
N VAL A 16 -7.86 7.79 -3.48
CA VAL A 16 -7.60 6.55 -4.22
C VAL A 16 -7.50 6.82 -5.71
N ASP A 17 -8.46 7.56 -6.25
CA ASP A 17 -8.47 7.86 -7.68
C ASP A 17 -7.24 8.63 -8.12
N LEU A 18 -6.84 9.64 -7.34
CA LEU A 18 -5.68 10.45 -7.65
C LEU A 18 -4.39 9.65 -7.60
N LEU A 19 -4.20 8.86 -6.54
CA LEU A 19 -2.99 8.05 -6.38
C LEU A 19 -2.92 6.96 -7.44
N LYS A 20 -4.05 6.33 -7.75
CA LYS A 20 -4.08 5.29 -8.78
C LYS A 20 -3.62 5.84 -10.11
N ARG A 21 -4.15 6.99 -10.52
CA ARG A 21 -3.75 7.62 -11.78
C ARG A 21 -2.27 7.96 -11.80
N TYR A 22 -1.77 8.49 -10.70
CA TYR A 22 -0.38 8.85 -10.61
C TYR A 22 0.53 7.62 -10.76
N LEU A 23 0.22 6.57 -10.03
CA LEU A 23 1.01 5.34 -10.07
C LEU A 23 0.93 4.65 -11.43
N GLU A 24 -0.24 4.66 -12.07
CA GLU A 24 -0.38 4.08 -13.40
C GLU A 24 0.44 4.84 -14.44
N ARG A 25 0.53 6.15 -14.32
CA ARG A 25 1.40 6.95 -15.20
C ARG A 25 2.86 6.59 -15.05
N MET A 26 3.24 6.12 -13.86
CA MET A 26 4.61 5.67 -13.62
C MET A 26 4.87 4.26 -14.14
N GLY A 27 3.86 3.59 -14.65
CA GLY A 27 3.99 2.25 -15.22
C GLY A 27 3.62 1.12 -14.29
N TYR A 28 3.12 1.41 -13.10
CA TYR A 28 2.64 0.37 -12.18
C TYR A 28 1.22 -0.06 -12.54
N GLN A 29 0.91 -1.32 -12.26
CA GLN A 29 -0.47 -1.80 -12.28
C GLN A 29 -1.03 -1.61 -10.87
N VAL A 30 -2.25 -1.11 -10.76
CA VAL A 30 -2.82 -0.77 -9.46
C VAL A 30 -4.20 -1.37 -9.31
N ASP A 31 -4.39 -2.15 -8.25
CA ASP A 31 -5.72 -2.55 -7.80
C ASP A 31 -6.04 -1.70 -6.58
N ALA A 32 -7.17 -1.03 -6.59
CA ALA A 32 -7.53 -0.07 -5.55
C ALA A 32 -8.78 -0.52 -4.80
N CYS A 33 -8.75 -0.38 -3.49
CA CYS A 33 -9.85 -0.74 -2.60
C CYS A 33 -10.15 0.40 -1.64
N LEU A 34 -11.42 0.56 -1.31
CA LEU A 34 -11.86 1.55 -0.32
C LEU A 34 -12.00 0.95 1.08
N HIS A 35 -11.98 -0.37 1.19
CA HIS A 35 -12.16 -1.07 2.46
C HIS A 35 -11.10 -2.14 2.66
N PRO A 36 -10.62 -2.33 3.90
CA PRO A 36 -9.58 -3.33 4.16
C PRO A 36 -10.02 -4.76 3.88
N ASP A 37 -11.30 -5.06 4.08
CA ASP A 37 -11.82 -6.42 3.81
C ASP A 37 -11.69 -6.79 2.34
N GLN A 38 -11.99 -5.85 1.44
CA GLN A 38 -11.81 -6.08 0.01
C GLN A 38 -10.36 -6.32 -0.34
N ALA A 39 -9.47 -5.55 0.29
CA ALA A 39 -8.04 -5.68 0.03
C ALA A 39 -7.53 -7.04 0.48
N VAL A 40 -7.96 -7.50 1.65
CA VAL A 40 -7.59 -8.83 2.15
C VAL A 40 -8.09 -9.92 1.20
N GLU A 41 -9.32 -9.80 0.70
CA GLU A 41 -9.86 -10.76 -0.26
C GLU A 41 -9.05 -10.82 -1.55
N LEU A 42 -8.73 -9.67 -2.12
CA LEU A 42 -7.92 -9.61 -3.33
C LEU A 42 -6.53 -10.20 -3.11
N PHE A 43 -5.93 -9.86 -1.99
CA PHE A 43 -4.61 -10.37 -1.66
C PHE A 43 -4.62 -11.89 -1.47
N THR A 44 -5.62 -12.39 -0.74
CA THR A 44 -5.75 -13.82 -0.45
C THR A 44 -5.97 -14.64 -1.71
N ALA A 45 -6.68 -14.08 -2.69
CA ALA A 45 -6.93 -14.78 -3.95
C ALA A 45 -5.64 -15.07 -4.72
N ASP A 46 -4.66 -14.17 -4.63
CA ASP A 46 -3.35 -14.38 -5.27
C ASP A 46 -2.30 -13.52 -4.57
N PRO A 47 -1.72 -14.02 -3.47
CA PRO A 47 -0.74 -13.22 -2.71
C PRO A 47 0.49 -12.83 -3.53
N SER A 48 0.87 -13.66 -4.49
CA SER A 48 2.06 -13.40 -5.31
C SER A 48 1.84 -12.32 -6.35
N ALA A 49 0.60 -11.89 -6.57
CA ALA A 49 0.30 -10.88 -7.58
C ALA A 49 0.82 -9.49 -7.21
N TYR A 50 0.98 -9.21 -5.93
CA TYR A 50 1.29 -7.86 -5.47
C TYR A 50 2.73 -7.74 -4.98
N ALA A 51 3.45 -6.79 -5.57
CA ALA A 51 4.81 -6.49 -5.15
C ALA A 51 4.84 -5.59 -3.91
N LEU A 52 3.75 -4.85 -3.67
CA LEU A 52 3.70 -3.87 -2.61
C LEU A 52 2.26 -3.52 -2.27
N VAL A 53 2.00 -3.28 -0.99
CA VAL A 53 0.72 -2.75 -0.51
C VAL A 53 0.94 -1.34 -0.01
N LEU A 54 0.16 -0.40 -0.52
CA LEU A 54 0.16 0.99 -0.06
C LEU A 54 -1.18 1.23 0.63
N THR A 55 -1.15 1.53 1.91
CA THR A 55 -2.37 1.68 2.70
C THR A 55 -2.33 2.90 3.61
N ASP A 56 -3.51 3.49 3.83
CA ASP A 56 -3.68 4.42 4.93
C ASP A 56 -3.66 3.64 6.24
N LEU A 57 -3.13 4.23 7.29
CA LEU A 57 -3.12 3.61 8.63
C LEU A 57 -4.54 3.54 9.20
N THR A 58 -5.31 4.60 9.02
CA THR A 58 -6.66 4.70 9.59
C THR A 58 -7.69 4.29 8.53
N LEU A 59 -8.27 3.11 8.73
CA LEU A 59 -9.30 2.57 7.85
C LEU A 59 -10.50 2.16 8.68
N PRO A 60 -11.71 2.10 8.09
CA PRO A 60 -12.88 1.64 8.84
C PRO A 60 -12.75 0.15 9.17
N GLY A 61 -12.99 -0.20 10.43
CA GLY A 61 -13.04 -1.59 10.88
C GLY A 61 -11.71 -2.27 11.16
N MET A 62 -10.63 -1.82 10.53
CA MET A 62 -9.32 -2.44 10.71
C MET A 62 -8.24 -1.42 10.36
N LYS A 63 -7.22 -1.28 11.19
CA LYS A 63 -6.12 -0.37 10.86
C LYS A 63 -5.26 -0.97 9.76
N GLY A 64 -4.60 -0.08 8.99
CA GLY A 64 -3.76 -0.52 7.86
C GLY A 64 -2.65 -1.47 8.29
N ASP A 65 -2.01 -1.21 9.43
CA ASP A 65 -0.95 -2.09 9.92
C ASP A 65 -1.48 -3.46 10.34
N GLN A 66 -2.71 -3.51 10.88
CA GLN A 66 -3.37 -4.78 11.19
C GLN A 66 -3.67 -5.57 9.93
N MET A 67 -4.12 -4.86 8.88
CA MET A 67 -4.38 -5.49 7.59
C MET A 67 -3.09 -6.08 7.00
N ILE A 68 -2.00 -5.33 7.06
CA ILE A 68 -0.71 -5.81 6.58
C ILE A 68 -0.27 -7.04 7.36
N ALA A 69 -0.47 -7.05 8.68
CA ALA A 69 -0.13 -8.21 9.50
C ALA A 69 -0.88 -9.46 9.05
N LYS A 70 -2.17 -9.31 8.72
CA LYS A 70 -2.95 -10.43 8.19
C LYS A 70 -2.40 -10.92 6.86
N MET A 71 -2.07 -10.00 5.97
CA MET A 71 -1.52 -10.36 4.67
C MET A 71 -0.17 -11.06 4.81
N ARG A 72 0.62 -10.66 5.79
CA ARG A 72 1.93 -11.28 6.04
C ARG A 72 1.85 -12.66 6.62
N GLU A 73 0.70 -13.10 7.08
CA GLU A 73 0.49 -14.51 7.43
C GLU A 73 0.61 -15.39 6.20
N GLN A 74 0.26 -14.85 5.03
CA GLN A 74 0.34 -15.58 3.76
C GLN A 74 1.63 -15.30 3.00
N ASP A 75 2.18 -14.10 3.17
CA ASP A 75 3.44 -13.71 2.53
C ASP A 75 4.27 -12.90 3.52
N PRO A 76 5.13 -13.56 4.29
CA PRO A 76 5.95 -12.87 5.30
C PRO A 76 6.92 -11.84 4.72
N LYS A 77 7.19 -11.90 3.43
CA LYS A 77 8.11 -10.98 2.76
C LYS A 77 7.40 -9.81 2.08
N LEU A 78 6.12 -9.67 2.28
CA LEU A 78 5.34 -8.60 1.67
C LEU A 78 5.90 -7.23 2.06
N ARG A 79 6.11 -6.41 1.05
CA ARG A 79 6.51 -5.01 1.26
C ARG A 79 5.28 -4.15 1.38
N ALA A 80 5.33 -3.18 2.29
CA ALA A 80 4.18 -2.32 2.54
C ALA A 80 4.62 -0.90 2.82
N ILE A 81 3.78 0.06 2.46
CA ILE A 81 3.93 1.46 2.84
C ILE A 81 2.66 1.86 3.56
N VAL A 82 2.83 2.42 4.76
CA VAL A 82 1.74 2.95 5.57
C VAL A 82 1.77 4.46 5.51
N ALA A 83 0.65 5.08 5.14
CA ALA A 83 0.51 6.53 5.11
C ALA A 83 -0.39 6.98 6.26
N SER A 84 -0.02 8.06 6.93
CA SER A 84 -0.78 8.56 8.07
C SER A 84 -0.51 10.03 8.31
N GLY A 85 -1.52 10.75 8.78
CA GLY A 85 -1.37 12.12 9.26
C GLY A 85 -0.75 12.20 10.64
N TYR A 86 -0.64 11.07 11.33
CA TYR A 86 -0.06 10.96 12.66
C TYR A 86 1.25 10.22 12.60
N PRO A 87 2.19 10.50 13.53
CA PRO A 87 3.44 9.74 13.58
C PRO A 87 3.18 8.25 13.76
N TYR A 88 3.90 7.46 13.00
CA TYR A 88 3.80 6.01 13.05
C TYR A 88 5.19 5.41 12.91
N GLN A 89 5.51 4.45 13.75
CA GLN A 89 6.81 3.80 13.73
C GLN A 89 6.67 2.44 13.06
N PRO A 90 7.09 2.33 11.79
CA PRO A 90 7.02 1.03 11.11
C PRO A 90 7.99 0.04 11.75
N GLN A 91 7.62 -1.24 11.72
CA GLN A 91 8.45 -2.29 12.26
C GLN A 91 9.07 -3.11 11.13
N GLY A 92 10.38 -3.30 11.23
CA GLY A 92 11.10 -4.10 10.25
C GLY A 92 11.43 -3.31 8.99
N LYS A 93 12.16 -3.97 8.10
CA LYS A 93 12.66 -3.34 6.88
C LYS A 93 11.63 -3.27 5.76
N ARG A 94 10.60 -4.10 5.84
CA ARG A 94 9.64 -4.25 4.75
C ARG A 94 8.39 -3.38 4.93
N THR A 95 8.40 -2.48 5.90
CA THR A 95 7.33 -1.49 6.08
C THR A 95 7.93 -0.10 6.01
N GLY A 96 7.50 0.69 5.03
CA GLY A 96 7.85 2.10 4.93
C GLY A 96 6.74 2.97 5.48
N PHE A 97 7.08 4.19 5.85
CA PHE A 97 6.12 5.15 6.36
C PHE A 97 6.15 6.42 5.53
N LEU A 98 4.97 6.95 5.24
CA LEU A 98 4.82 8.20 4.51
C LEU A 98 3.86 9.10 5.28
N GLN A 99 4.34 10.22 5.78
CA GLN A 99 3.49 11.14 6.54
C GLN A 99 2.65 12.01 5.62
N LYS A 100 1.37 12.10 5.91
CA LYS A 100 0.44 12.98 5.18
C LYS A 100 0.52 14.41 5.74
N PRO A 101 0.37 15.43 4.91
CA PRO A 101 0.30 15.36 3.46
C PRO A 101 1.69 15.12 2.84
N PHE A 102 1.74 14.40 1.73
CA PHE A 102 3.00 14.13 1.05
C PHE A 102 2.91 14.54 -0.42
N LEU A 103 4.06 14.81 -1.02
CA LEU A 103 4.13 15.08 -2.45
C LEU A 103 4.19 13.76 -3.21
N PRO A 104 3.57 13.68 -4.40
CA PRO A 104 3.65 12.45 -5.21
C PRO A 104 5.08 11.96 -5.45
N LYS A 105 6.03 12.88 -5.58
CA LYS A 105 7.43 12.52 -5.76
C LYS A 105 7.98 11.72 -4.57
N MET A 106 7.56 12.08 -3.36
CA MET A 106 7.99 11.37 -2.15
C MET A 106 7.49 9.93 -2.16
N LEU A 107 6.24 9.75 -2.59
CA LEU A 107 5.67 8.41 -2.73
C LEU A 107 6.45 7.59 -3.76
N ALA A 108 6.73 8.18 -4.92
CA ALA A 108 7.47 7.50 -5.97
C ALA A 108 8.83 7.04 -5.51
N GLU A 109 9.56 7.90 -4.80
CA GLU A 109 10.89 7.58 -4.30
C GLU A 109 10.83 6.46 -3.26
N LEU A 110 9.84 6.51 -2.38
CA LEU A 110 9.70 5.46 -1.35
C LEU A 110 9.35 4.11 -1.98
N ILE A 111 8.46 4.11 -2.97
CA ILE A 111 8.12 2.87 -3.67
C ILE A 111 9.37 2.25 -4.30
N GLU A 112 10.17 3.04 -5.01
CA GLU A 112 11.38 2.54 -5.62
C GLU A 112 12.33 1.95 -4.58
N LYS A 113 12.47 2.63 -3.44
CA LYS A 113 13.31 2.15 -2.36
C LYS A 113 12.79 0.82 -1.81
N MET A 114 11.49 0.73 -1.59
CA MET A 114 10.89 -0.48 -1.03
C MET A 114 11.01 -1.67 -1.99
N LEU A 115 10.89 -1.44 -3.28
CA LEU A 115 10.99 -2.51 -4.27
C LEU A 115 12.38 -3.12 -4.36
N LYS A 116 13.39 -2.46 -3.81
CA LYS A 116 14.76 -2.96 -3.80
C LYS A 116 15.10 -3.78 -2.56
N ILE A 117 14.19 -3.90 -1.65
CA ILE A 117 14.40 -4.65 -0.39
C ILE A 117 14.17 -6.14 -0.60
#